data_a47f612963c329d6bf8ec679b61d6785
#
_entry.id   a47f612963c329d6bf8ec679b61d6785
#
_cell.length_a   1.000
_cell.length_b   1.000
_cell.length_c   1.000
_cell.angle_alpha   90.00
_cell.angle_beta   90.00
_cell.angle_gamma   90.00
#
_symmetry.space_group_name_H-M   'P 1'
#
loop_
_entity.id
_entity.type
_entity.pdbx_description
1 polymer ?
#
loop_
_entity_poly.entity_id
_entity_poly.type
_entity_poly.pdbx_seq_one_letter_code
_entity_poly.pdbx_strand_id
1 'polypeptide(L)'
;MNQNTETYKLGLISALCLTLAWATSAQAQIALDGDDIGGVVTSTDGPEAGVWVIAETDDLDTFFAKIVVTDDQGRYVVPDLPDADYQVWVRGYGLADSELTSANPGDTVNLDAIVAPSAAVAAEVYPAISWYAMMHLPTNDELAGLDGGMNYYLDKMKTNGCVTCHQMGNLATRTLSEKLGEFDNSEQAWIRRVQSGQAGATMLNRLAADLQGIPFKYLADWTDRIAAGELPTFVPDRPQGLERNVVATVRDWASPRAYMHDLSSTDRRNPTVNAYGDIYGSPENSTDNFPILDPVNNTDTAFLATVMDENTPSAGDVAAVQPSVFWGTDRIWTSQANTHNPMLDQDGRVWYTARVRAPNTPAFCQEGSDHPSAQAFPTARTGRNLALRD
;
A
#
# COMPACT_ATOMS: atom_id res chain seq x y z
N MET A 1 89.02 2.37 -61.08
CA MET A 1 88.82 3.52 -60.18
C MET A 1 87.31 3.58 -59.94
N ASN A 2 86.92 3.16 -58.85
CA ASN A 2 85.79 3.60 -58.02
C ASN A 2 85.39 2.48 -57.05
N GLN A 3 85.50 2.78 -55.81
CA GLN A 3 85.26 1.83 -54.74
C GLN A 3 83.78 1.83 -54.40
N ASN A 4 83.21 0.67 -54.32
CA ASN A 4 81.88 0.47 -53.77
C ASN A 4 81.99 0.26 -52.26
N THR A 5 81.37 1.11 -51.51
CA THR A 5 81.15 0.97 -50.08
C THR A 5 79.70 0.47 -49.86
N GLU A 6 79.56 -0.82 -49.45
CA GLU A 6 78.31 -1.36 -48.95
C GLU A 6 78.11 -0.97 -47.49
N THR A 7 76.98 -0.31 -47.21
CA THR A 7 76.59 0.01 -45.88
C THR A 7 75.57 -1.06 -45.41
N TYR A 8 75.90 -1.80 -44.40
CA TYR A 8 75.00 -2.73 -43.69
C TYR A 8 74.08 -1.97 -42.82
N LYS A 9 72.77 -2.05 -43.11
CA LYS A 9 71.71 -1.56 -42.19
C LYS A 9 71.41 -2.67 -41.21
N LEU A 10 71.78 -2.47 -39.96
CA LEU A 10 71.27 -3.24 -38.85
C LEU A 10 69.75 -2.81 -38.59
N GLY A 11 68.88 -3.81 -38.83
CA GLY A 11 67.49 -3.67 -38.47
C GLY A 11 67.32 -3.93 -36.97
N LEU A 12 66.92 -2.88 -36.19
CA LEU A 12 66.41 -3.05 -34.83
C LEU A 12 65.01 -3.59 -34.92
N ILE A 13 64.77 -4.81 -34.49
CA ILE A 13 63.46 -5.36 -34.23
C ILE A 13 63.04 -4.89 -32.83
N SER A 14 62.19 -3.83 -32.75
CA SER A 14 61.49 -3.42 -31.50
C SER A 14 60.40 -4.42 -31.26
N ALA A 15 60.55 -5.29 -30.28
CA ALA A 15 59.51 -6.15 -29.73
C ALA A 15 58.61 -5.25 -28.88
N LEU A 16 57.43 -4.86 -29.44
CA LEU A 16 56.39 -4.17 -28.72
C LEU A 16 55.63 -5.19 -27.87
N CYS A 17 55.99 -5.32 -26.58
CA CYS A 17 55.19 -6.06 -25.60
C CYS A 17 53.91 -5.30 -25.36
N LEU A 18 52.82 -5.71 -25.98
CA LEU A 18 51.45 -5.31 -25.55
C LEU A 18 51.16 -5.99 -24.20
N THR A 19 51.42 -5.28 -23.12
CA THR A 19 50.80 -5.60 -21.82
C THR A 19 49.32 -5.20 -21.90
N LEU A 20 48.44 -6.19 -22.11
CA LEU A 20 47.03 -6.02 -21.79
C LEU A 20 46.95 -5.74 -20.28
N ALA A 21 46.86 -4.48 -19.90
CA ALA A 21 46.43 -4.10 -18.58
C ALA A 21 44.93 -4.48 -18.49
N TRP A 22 44.67 -5.59 -17.83
CA TRP A 22 43.33 -5.83 -17.31
C TRP A 22 43.08 -4.72 -16.30
N ALA A 23 42.34 -3.70 -16.73
CA ALA A 23 41.73 -2.77 -15.81
C ALA A 23 40.70 -3.56 -15.01
N THR A 24 41.15 -4.12 -13.89
CA THR A 24 40.21 -4.44 -12.82
C THR A 24 39.58 -3.11 -12.46
N SER A 25 38.37 -2.88 -12.92
CA SER A 25 37.53 -1.81 -12.38
C SER A 25 37.45 -2.07 -10.87
N ALA A 26 38.19 -1.31 -10.09
CA ALA A 26 38.01 -1.27 -8.66
C ALA A 26 36.55 -0.83 -8.50
N GLN A 27 35.69 -1.80 -8.24
CA GLN A 27 34.32 -1.47 -7.81
C GLN A 27 34.47 -0.62 -6.58
N ALA A 28 34.00 0.63 -6.64
CA ALA A 28 33.99 1.47 -5.46
C ALA A 28 33.27 0.72 -4.36
N GLN A 29 34.00 0.40 -3.30
CA GLN A 29 33.45 -0.30 -2.15
C GLN A 29 32.37 0.59 -1.56
N ILE A 30 31.20 0.01 -1.31
CA ILE A 30 30.10 0.70 -0.62
C ILE A 30 30.60 0.99 0.78
N ALA A 31 30.56 2.25 1.20
CA ALA A 31 30.84 2.59 2.60
C ALA A 31 29.57 2.29 3.41
N LEU A 32 29.67 1.39 4.35
CA LEU A 32 28.64 1.01 5.31
C LEU A 32 29.08 1.48 6.68
N ASP A 33 28.15 1.93 7.48
CA ASP A 33 28.37 2.08 8.92
C ASP A 33 27.70 0.96 9.72
N GLY A 34 27.63 1.08 11.04
CA GLY A 34 27.26 -0.05 11.90
C GLY A 34 25.78 -0.39 11.91
N ASP A 35 24.92 0.47 11.39
CA ASP A 35 23.46 0.29 11.30
C ASP A 35 22.96 0.19 9.84
N ASP A 36 23.87 0.00 8.87
CA ASP A 36 23.55 -0.24 7.47
C ASP A 36 23.60 -1.73 7.13
N ILE A 37 22.83 -2.16 6.12
CA ILE A 37 23.07 -3.41 5.37
C ILE A 37 23.28 -3.03 3.91
N GLY A 38 24.37 -3.52 3.30
CA GLY A 38 24.65 -3.22 1.90
C GLY A 38 25.29 -4.37 1.16
N GLY A 39 25.36 -4.24 -0.16
CA GLY A 39 25.93 -5.29 -1.02
C GLY A 39 25.65 -5.07 -2.49
N VAL A 40 25.70 -6.16 -3.25
CA VAL A 40 25.44 -6.17 -4.68
C VAL A 40 24.39 -7.21 -5.01
N VAL A 41 23.46 -6.86 -5.88
CA VAL A 41 22.47 -7.77 -6.47
C VAL A 41 22.93 -8.18 -7.86
N THR A 42 23.01 -9.47 -8.08
CA THR A 42 23.36 -10.05 -9.39
C THR A 42 22.37 -11.12 -9.82
N SER A 43 22.26 -11.34 -11.12
CA SER A 43 21.54 -12.46 -11.71
C SER A 43 22.43 -13.18 -12.73
N THR A 44 21.90 -14.14 -13.46
CA THR A 44 22.56 -14.76 -14.62
C THR A 44 22.92 -13.76 -15.72
N ASP A 45 22.22 -12.62 -15.75
CA ASP A 45 22.43 -11.57 -16.75
C ASP A 45 23.44 -10.50 -16.31
N GLY A 46 23.93 -10.60 -15.06
CA GLY A 46 24.90 -9.68 -14.45
C GLY A 46 24.32 -8.83 -13.32
N PRO A 47 24.88 -7.65 -13.05
CA PRO A 47 24.37 -6.75 -12.04
C PRO A 47 22.94 -6.29 -12.32
N GLU A 48 22.09 -6.35 -11.31
CA GLU A 48 20.65 -6.00 -11.42
C GLU A 48 20.41 -4.56 -11.01
N ALA A 49 20.24 -3.70 -12.01
CA ALA A 49 19.95 -2.27 -11.83
C ALA A 49 18.46 -1.99 -11.66
N GLY A 50 18.10 -1.07 -10.76
CA GLY A 50 16.72 -0.62 -10.57
C GLY A 50 15.81 -1.72 -10.01
N VAL A 51 16.32 -2.57 -9.14
CA VAL A 51 15.53 -3.57 -8.40
C VAL A 51 15.45 -3.19 -6.94
N TRP A 52 14.38 -3.61 -6.27
CA TRP A 52 14.16 -3.35 -4.85
C TRP A 52 14.88 -4.38 -4.00
N VAL A 53 15.64 -3.90 -3.02
CA VAL A 53 16.15 -4.72 -1.92
C VAL A 53 15.30 -4.39 -0.70
N ILE A 54 14.73 -5.43 -0.12
CA ILE A 54 13.84 -5.35 1.04
C ILE A 54 14.57 -6.00 2.21
N ALA A 55 14.74 -5.24 3.30
CA ALA A 55 15.17 -5.75 4.59
C ALA A 55 13.98 -5.66 5.55
N GLU A 56 13.50 -6.79 6.02
CA GLU A 56 12.31 -6.89 6.87
C GLU A 56 12.57 -7.69 8.13
N THR A 57 11.84 -7.35 9.22
CA THR A 57 11.96 -8.01 10.52
C THR A 57 10.63 -7.99 11.28
N ASP A 58 10.40 -9.05 12.05
CA ASP A 58 9.34 -9.18 13.06
C ASP A 58 9.87 -9.06 14.50
N ASP A 59 11.17 -8.75 14.69
CA ASP A 59 11.79 -8.70 16.02
C ASP A 59 11.53 -7.38 16.78
N LEU A 60 10.94 -6.39 16.12
CA LEU A 60 10.50 -5.14 16.74
C LEU A 60 9.04 -5.25 17.20
N ASP A 61 8.59 -4.30 18.02
CA ASP A 61 7.19 -4.26 18.48
C ASP A 61 6.19 -4.12 17.32
N THR A 62 6.64 -3.50 16.21
CA THR A 62 5.88 -3.44 14.96
C THR A 62 6.66 -4.16 13.87
N PHE A 63 5.98 -4.88 12.97
CA PHE A 63 6.62 -5.31 11.72
C PHE A 63 7.29 -4.13 11.04
N PHE A 64 8.50 -4.34 10.60
CA PHE A 64 9.31 -3.31 9.96
C PHE A 64 9.93 -3.82 8.67
N ALA A 65 9.85 -3.01 7.62
CA ALA A 65 10.63 -3.26 6.42
C ALA A 65 11.20 -1.94 5.89
N LYS A 66 12.44 -1.97 5.44
CA LYS A 66 13.08 -0.86 4.73
C LYS A 66 13.46 -1.31 3.34
N ILE A 67 13.14 -0.50 2.35
CA ILE A 67 13.24 -0.84 0.93
C ILE A 67 14.08 0.21 0.23
N VAL A 68 15.07 -0.23 -0.51
CA VAL A 68 15.95 0.61 -1.34
C VAL A 68 15.99 0.09 -2.76
N VAL A 69 16.57 0.87 -3.68
CA VAL A 69 16.70 0.53 -5.09
C VAL A 69 18.18 0.43 -5.45
N THR A 70 18.55 -0.59 -6.23
CA THR A 70 19.92 -0.78 -6.70
C THR A 70 20.35 0.27 -7.74
N ASP A 71 21.62 0.62 -7.74
CA ASP A 71 22.25 1.47 -8.76
C ASP A 71 22.55 0.72 -10.08
N ASP A 72 23.23 1.37 -11.04
CA ASP A 72 23.59 0.78 -12.34
C ASP A 72 24.55 -0.42 -12.24
N GLN A 73 25.24 -0.57 -11.12
CA GLN A 73 26.14 -1.67 -10.83
C GLN A 73 25.53 -2.74 -9.93
N GLY A 74 24.22 -2.65 -9.69
CA GLY A 74 23.48 -3.55 -8.77
C GLY A 74 23.78 -3.31 -7.29
N ARG A 75 24.48 -2.22 -6.92
CA ARG A 75 24.86 -1.92 -5.54
C ARG A 75 23.69 -1.31 -4.78
N TYR A 76 23.63 -1.59 -3.50
CA TYR A 76 22.59 -1.05 -2.61
C TYR A 76 23.12 -0.79 -1.19
N VAL A 77 22.47 0.11 -0.48
CA VAL A 77 22.58 0.33 0.96
C VAL A 77 21.18 0.48 1.52
N VAL A 78 20.86 -0.31 2.52
CA VAL A 78 19.68 -0.14 3.39
C VAL A 78 20.16 0.58 4.64
N PRO A 79 19.94 1.91 4.74
CA PRO A 79 20.57 2.73 5.78
C PRO A 79 19.77 2.72 7.09
N ASP A 80 20.43 3.10 8.20
CA ASP A 80 19.80 3.45 9.49
C ASP A 80 18.79 2.40 9.96
N LEU A 81 19.20 1.13 10.03
CA LEU A 81 18.36 0.02 10.48
C LEU A 81 18.35 -0.07 12.01
N PRO A 82 17.17 -0.24 12.64
CA PRO A 82 17.11 -0.67 14.04
C PRO A 82 17.91 -1.95 14.31
N ASP A 83 18.40 -2.09 15.55
CA ASP A 83 19.11 -3.31 15.97
C ASP A 83 18.13 -4.48 16.09
N ALA A 84 18.15 -5.37 15.09
CA ALA A 84 17.28 -6.54 14.95
C ALA A 84 17.88 -7.52 13.94
N ASP A 85 17.37 -8.75 13.90
CA ASP A 85 17.69 -9.74 12.87
C ASP A 85 16.80 -9.51 11.65
N TYR A 86 17.38 -9.38 10.46
CA TYR A 86 16.65 -9.09 9.23
C TYR A 86 16.64 -10.28 8.27
N GLN A 87 15.54 -10.37 7.50
CA GLN A 87 15.48 -11.14 6.26
C GLN A 87 15.64 -10.17 5.10
N VAL A 88 16.66 -10.37 4.26
CA VAL A 88 16.95 -9.49 3.13
C VAL A 88 16.72 -10.26 1.83
N TRP A 89 16.00 -9.66 0.91
CA TRP A 89 15.62 -10.28 -0.35
C TRP A 89 15.39 -9.25 -1.46
N VAL A 90 15.27 -9.74 -2.71
CA VAL A 90 15.18 -8.92 -3.92
C VAL A 90 13.85 -9.13 -4.62
N ARG A 91 13.26 -8.03 -5.08
CA ARG A 91 12.12 -7.96 -5.98
C ARG A 91 12.38 -6.99 -7.12
N GLY A 92 11.92 -7.30 -8.32
CA GLY A 92 12.06 -6.37 -9.45
C GLY A 92 11.21 -6.76 -10.64
N TYR A 93 10.94 -5.82 -11.52
CA TYR A 93 10.25 -6.12 -12.76
C TYR A 93 11.13 -6.99 -13.65
N GLY A 94 10.58 -8.12 -14.15
CA GLY A 94 11.28 -9.14 -14.87
C GLY A 94 11.97 -10.21 -14.01
N LEU A 95 11.85 -10.09 -12.69
CA LEU A 95 12.36 -11.06 -11.72
C LEU A 95 11.21 -11.79 -11.00
N ALA A 96 11.49 -12.96 -10.46
CA ALA A 96 10.76 -13.55 -9.35
C ALA A 96 11.36 -13.04 -8.03
N ASP A 97 10.61 -13.10 -6.94
CA ASP A 97 11.14 -12.81 -5.61
C ASP A 97 12.29 -13.78 -5.30
N SER A 98 13.38 -13.26 -4.73
CA SER A 98 14.54 -14.10 -4.39
C SER A 98 14.30 -14.88 -3.09
N GLU A 99 15.21 -15.81 -2.80
CA GLU A 99 15.28 -16.43 -1.47
C GLU A 99 15.59 -15.38 -0.40
N LEU A 100 15.15 -15.67 0.83
CA LEU A 100 15.43 -14.85 2.00
C LEU A 100 16.83 -15.10 2.51
N THR A 101 17.59 -14.06 2.81
CA THR A 101 18.92 -14.13 3.39
C THR A 101 18.94 -13.43 4.74
N SER A 102 19.32 -14.14 5.81
CA SER A 102 19.46 -13.55 7.14
C SER A 102 20.65 -12.61 7.22
N ALA A 103 20.48 -11.46 7.84
CA ALA A 103 21.52 -10.45 8.02
C ALA A 103 21.28 -9.60 9.28
N ASN A 104 22.34 -9.00 9.79
CA ASN A 104 22.29 -8.00 10.86
C ASN A 104 22.83 -6.64 10.38
N PRO A 105 22.44 -5.54 11.01
CA PRO A 105 23.06 -4.24 10.75
C PRO A 105 24.60 -4.32 10.82
N GLY A 106 25.25 -3.66 9.87
CA GLY A 106 26.71 -3.74 9.65
C GLY A 106 27.15 -4.81 8.66
N ASP A 107 26.27 -5.72 8.22
CA ASP A 107 26.62 -6.81 7.31
C ASP A 107 26.73 -6.35 5.85
N THR A 108 27.65 -7.00 5.12
CA THR A 108 27.69 -6.95 3.66
C THR A 108 27.05 -8.21 3.08
N VAL A 109 25.92 -8.05 2.38
CA VAL A 109 25.11 -9.14 1.84
C VAL A 109 25.01 -9.02 0.32
N ASN A 110 25.60 -9.95 -0.41
CA ASN A 110 25.39 -10.07 -1.84
C ASN A 110 24.21 -10.99 -2.11
N LEU A 111 23.30 -10.57 -2.99
CA LEU A 111 22.04 -11.26 -3.26
C LEU A 111 21.99 -11.75 -4.71
N ASP A 112 21.44 -12.95 -4.87
CA ASP A 112 21.18 -13.54 -6.18
C ASP A 112 19.72 -13.30 -6.57
N ALA A 113 19.51 -12.48 -7.60
CA ALA A 113 18.20 -12.24 -8.17
C ALA A 113 17.80 -13.38 -9.12
N ILE A 114 16.53 -13.76 -9.09
CA ILE A 114 15.98 -14.84 -9.90
C ILE A 114 15.26 -14.24 -11.11
N VAL A 115 15.83 -14.42 -12.30
CA VAL A 115 15.13 -14.03 -13.55
C VAL A 115 13.82 -14.80 -13.64
N ALA A 116 12.71 -14.10 -13.84
CA ALA A 116 11.39 -14.74 -13.89
C ALA A 116 11.32 -15.80 -14.99
N PRO A 117 10.96 -17.05 -14.66
CA PRO A 117 10.95 -18.14 -15.63
C PRO A 117 9.84 -18.02 -16.68
N SER A 118 8.88 -17.12 -16.47
CA SER A 118 7.79 -16.85 -17.40
C SER A 118 7.24 -15.43 -17.22
N ALA A 119 6.52 -14.94 -18.24
CA ALA A 119 5.82 -13.66 -18.15
C ALA A 119 4.75 -13.64 -17.02
N ALA A 120 4.16 -14.78 -16.73
CA ALA A 120 3.17 -14.90 -15.64
C ALA A 120 3.83 -14.64 -14.28
N VAL A 121 4.98 -15.26 -14.01
CA VAL A 121 5.74 -15.03 -12.78
C VAL A 121 6.23 -13.58 -12.71
N ALA A 122 6.76 -13.05 -13.82
CA ALA A 122 7.18 -11.65 -13.87
C ALA A 122 6.03 -10.67 -13.57
N ALA A 123 4.80 -11.01 -13.96
CA ALA A 123 3.63 -10.17 -13.74
C ALA A 123 3.11 -10.18 -12.29
N GLU A 124 3.51 -11.13 -11.47
CA GLU A 124 3.06 -11.21 -10.06
C GLU A 124 3.44 -9.96 -9.26
N VAL A 125 4.60 -9.35 -9.59
CA VAL A 125 5.10 -8.13 -8.94
C VAL A 125 4.59 -6.83 -9.58
N TYR A 126 3.76 -6.91 -10.63
CA TYR A 126 3.23 -5.69 -11.25
C TYR A 126 2.26 -4.96 -10.31
N PRO A 127 2.24 -3.62 -10.38
CA PRO A 127 1.34 -2.81 -9.56
C PRO A 127 -0.13 -3.23 -9.77
N ALA A 128 -0.92 -3.16 -8.72
CA ALA A 128 -2.34 -3.49 -8.78
C ALA A 128 -3.08 -2.77 -9.90
N ILE A 129 -2.71 -1.51 -10.18
CA ILE A 129 -3.33 -0.72 -11.26
C ILE A 129 -3.14 -1.35 -12.65
N SER A 130 -2.03 -2.03 -12.91
CA SER A 130 -1.79 -2.72 -14.18
C SER A 130 -2.81 -3.84 -14.41
N TRP A 131 -3.16 -4.55 -13.36
CA TRP A 131 -4.19 -5.59 -13.38
C TRP A 131 -5.59 -5.01 -13.46
N TYR A 132 -5.86 -3.91 -12.73
CA TYR A 132 -7.16 -3.25 -12.77
C TYR A 132 -7.46 -2.61 -14.13
N ALA A 133 -6.41 -2.12 -14.81
CA ALA A 133 -6.52 -1.55 -16.15
C ALA A 133 -6.97 -2.56 -17.22
N MET A 134 -6.85 -3.88 -16.97
CA MET A 134 -7.36 -4.92 -17.85
C MET A 134 -8.89 -5.03 -17.86
N MET A 135 -9.58 -4.44 -16.90
CA MET A 135 -11.04 -4.54 -16.82
C MET A 135 -11.69 -3.77 -17.98
N HIS A 136 -12.52 -4.46 -18.76
CA HIS A 136 -13.29 -3.86 -19.83
C HIS A 136 -14.32 -2.88 -19.27
N LEU A 137 -14.62 -1.84 -20.05
CA LEU A 137 -15.65 -0.87 -19.71
C LEU A 137 -16.95 -1.18 -20.45
N PRO A 138 -18.12 -0.89 -19.85
CA PRO A 138 -19.40 -0.97 -20.55
C PRO A 138 -19.43 0.02 -21.71
N THR A 139 -20.24 -0.30 -22.70
CA THR A 139 -20.54 0.63 -23.81
C THR A 139 -21.51 1.73 -23.36
N ASN A 140 -21.57 2.83 -24.12
CA ASN A 140 -22.54 3.90 -23.85
C ASN A 140 -23.99 3.41 -23.94
N ASP A 141 -24.27 2.44 -24.80
CA ASP A 141 -25.62 1.87 -24.96
C ASP A 141 -26.03 1.07 -23.71
N GLU A 142 -25.09 0.33 -23.12
CA GLU A 142 -25.33 -0.40 -21.85
C GLU A 142 -25.54 0.55 -20.68
N LEU A 143 -24.99 1.75 -20.76
CA LEU A 143 -25.14 2.80 -19.73
C LEU A 143 -26.29 3.77 -20.03
N ALA A 144 -27.07 3.58 -21.10
CA ALA A 144 -28.12 4.50 -21.49
C ALA A 144 -29.22 4.70 -20.44
N GLY A 145 -29.44 3.70 -19.57
CA GLY A 145 -30.37 3.78 -18.42
C GLY A 145 -29.77 4.34 -17.14
N LEU A 146 -28.47 4.68 -17.13
CA LEU A 146 -27.77 5.16 -15.96
C LEU A 146 -27.61 6.68 -16.02
N ASP A 147 -28.21 7.40 -15.08
CA ASP A 147 -28.06 8.86 -14.99
C ASP A 147 -26.60 9.23 -14.81
N GLY A 148 -26.08 10.12 -15.69
CA GLY A 148 -24.67 10.49 -15.74
C GLY A 148 -23.78 9.52 -16.57
N GLY A 149 -24.31 8.40 -17.04
CA GLY A 149 -23.67 7.49 -18.01
C GLY A 149 -22.27 7.06 -17.59
N MET A 150 -21.33 7.09 -18.55
CA MET A 150 -19.94 6.67 -18.34
C MET A 150 -19.24 7.44 -17.21
N ASN A 151 -19.46 8.74 -17.09
CA ASN A 151 -18.83 9.55 -16.05
C ASN A 151 -19.26 9.09 -14.66
N TYR A 152 -20.55 8.82 -14.46
CA TYR A 152 -21.05 8.30 -13.19
C TYR A 152 -20.53 6.89 -12.90
N TYR A 153 -20.50 6.02 -13.91
CA TYR A 153 -19.94 4.68 -13.80
C TYR A 153 -18.47 4.73 -13.34
N LEU A 154 -17.64 5.53 -14.02
CA LEU A 154 -16.22 5.68 -13.67
C LEU A 154 -16.02 6.34 -12.31
N ASP A 155 -16.85 7.31 -11.93
CA ASP A 155 -16.82 7.89 -10.59
C ASP A 155 -16.99 6.80 -9.52
N LYS A 156 -17.98 5.92 -9.69
CA LYS A 156 -18.27 4.86 -8.72
C LYS A 156 -17.26 3.72 -8.74
N MET A 157 -16.68 3.41 -9.89
CA MET A 157 -15.70 2.32 -10.00
C MET A 157 -14.27 2.78 -9.65
N LYS A 158 -13.89 4.03 -9.96
CA LYS A 158 -12.50 4.48 -9.91
C LYS A 158 -12.22 5.60 -8.90
N THR A 159 -13.20 6.40 -8.50
CA THR A 159 -12.95 7.60 -7.69
C THR A 159 -13.62 7.55 -6.32
N ASN A 160 -14.92 7.30 -6.28
CA ASN A 160 -15.73 7.37 -5.05
C ASN A 160 -16.39 6.03 -4.68
N GLY A 161 -15.83 4.92 -5.07
CA GLY A 161 -16.41 3.61 -4.83
C GLY A 161 -15.38 2.60 -4.39
N CYS A 162 -15.13 1.57 -5.21
CA CYS A 162 -14.26 0.44 -4.82
C CYS A 162 -12.86 0.88 -4.37
N VAL A 163 -12.27 1.85 -5.06
CA VAL A 163 -10.88 2.31 -4.81
C VAL A 163 -10.72 3.17 -3.56
N THR A 164 -11.81 3.62 -2.92
CA THR A 164 -11.71 4.33 -1.64
C THR A 164 -11.36 3.41 -0.47
N CYS A 165 -11.67 2.10 -0.59
CA CYS A 165 -11.38 1.09 0.43
C CYS A 165 -10.45 -0.01 -0.06
N HIS A 166 -10.37 -0.25 -1.37
CA HIS A 166 -9.61 -1.34 -1.98
C HIS A 166 -8.55 -0.85 -2.94
N GLN A 167 -7.36 -1.42 -2.87
CA GLN A 167 -6.39 -1.35 -3.96
C GLN A 167 -6.82 -2.35 -5.04
N MET A 168 -7.72 -1.91 -5.93
CA MET A 168 -8.26 -2.76 -7.00
C MET A 168 -7.15 -3.26 -7.92
N GLY A 169 -7.18 -4.55 -8.22
CA GLY A 169 -6.16 -5.24 -9.04
C GLY A 169 -5.07 -5.95 -8.22
N ASN A 170 -5.02 -5.79 -6.90
CA ASN A 170 -4.19 -6.65 -6.06
C ASN A 170 -4.70 -8.10 -6.08
N LEU A 171 -3.90 -9.05 -5.63
CA LEU A 171 -4.24 -10.47 -5.69
C LEU A 171 -5.60 -10.76 -5.04
N ALA A 172 -5.86 -10.17 -3.87
CA ALA A 172 -7.12 -10.38 -3.15
C ALA A 172 -8.34 -9.87 -3.94
N THR A 173 -8.22 -8.80 -4.72
CA THR A 173 -9.34 -8.24 -5.47
C THR A 173 -9.52 -8.84 -6.85
N ARG A 174 -8.46 -9.36 -7.49
CA ARG A 174 -8.52 -9.94 -8.85
C ARG A 174 -8.74 -11.45 -8.87
N THR A 175 -8.86 -12.09 -7.72
CA THR A 175 -9.13 -13.54 -7.60
C THR A 175 -10.44 -13.79 -6.86
N LEU A 176 -11.19 -14.80 -7.27
CA LEU A 176 -12.37 -15.29 -6.57
C LEU A 176 -11.97 -16.48 -5.68
N SER A 177 -12.17 -16.34 -4.38
CA SER A 177 -11.85 -17.41 -3.42
C SER A 177 -12.89 -18.53 -3.51
N GLU A 178 -12.43 -19.77 -3.53
CA GLU A 178 -13.28 -20.97 -3.42
C GLU A 178 -14.11 -21.00 -2.12
N LYS A 179 -13.64 -20.31 -1.07
CA LYS A 179 -14.39 -20.19 0.21
C LYS A 179 -15.69 -19.39 0.08
N LEU A 180 -15.93 -18.72 -1.05
CA LEU A 180 -17.22 -18.07 -1.32
C LEU A 180 -18.35 -19.06 -1.54
N GLY A 181 -18.04 -20.28 -1.99
CA GLY A 181 -18.96 -21.34 -2.35
C GLY A 181 -18.89 -21.71 -3.84
N GLU A 182 -19.79 -22.60 -4.27
CA GLU A 182 -19.92 -23.01 -5.67
C GLU A 182 -21.02 -22.18 -6.36
N PHE A 183 -20.76 -21.77 -7.61
CA PHE A 183 -21.65 -20.93 -8.39
C PHE A 183 -21.70 -21.40 -9.85
N ASP A 184 -22.80 -21.16 -10.52
CA ASP A 184 -22.95 -21.52 -11.92
C ASP A 184 -22.03 -20.70 -12.86
N ASN A 185 -21.63 -19.50 -12.41
CA ASN A 185 -20.73 -18.59 -13.16
C ASN A 185 -20.08 -17.55 -12.21
N SER A 186 -19.06 -16.87 -12.71
CA SER A 186 -18.30 -15.88 -11.94
C SER A 186 -19.10 -14.62 -11.62
N GLU A 187 -20.14 -14.30 -12.36
CA GLU A 187 -21.02 -13.16 -12.03
C GLU A 187 -21.77 -13.42 -10.71
N GLN A 188 -22.30 -14.61 -10.51
CA GLN A 188 -22.93 -15.02 -9.25
C GLN A 188 -21.92 -15.04 -8.10
N ALA A 189 -20.69 -15.50 -8.36
CA ALA A 189 -19.61 -15.46 -7.39
C ALA A 189 -19.28 -14.02 -6.96
N TRP A 190 -19.27 -13.07 -7.90
CA TRP A 190 -19.07 -11.66 -7.60
C TRP A 190 -20.21 -11.04 -6.81
N ILE A 191 -21.47 -11.37 -7.13
CA ILE A 191 -22.64 -10.94 -6.35
C ILE A 191 -22.52 -11.45 -4.90
N ARG A 192 -22.12 -12.71 -4.71
CA ARG A 192 -21.87 -13.28 -3.37
C ARG A 192 -20.69 -12.58 -2.66
N ARG A 193 -19.60 -12.32 -3.37
CA ARG A 193 -18.40 -11.72 -2.81
C ARG A 193 -18.67 -10.33 -2.21
N VAL A 194 -19.37 -9.47 -2.94
CA VAL A 194 -19.66 -8.10 -2.48
C VAL A 194 -20.65 -8.03 -1.32
N GLN A 195 -21.28 -9.14 -0.97
CA GLN A 195 -22.11 -9.26 0.24
C GLN A 195 -21.32 -9.59 1.50
N SER A 196 -20.00 -9.88 1.37
CA SER A 196 -19.17 -10.39 2.45
C SER A 196 -18.88 -9.31 3.51
N GLY A 197 -19.04 -9.71 4.79
CA GLY A 197 -18.69 -8.87 5.93
C GLY A 197 -19.62 -7.68 6.17
N GLN A 198 -19.25 -6.83 7.11
CA GLN A 198 -20.06 -5.68 7.53
C GLN A 198 -20.17 -4.59 6.46
N ALA A 199 -19.19 -4.47 5.55
CA ALA A 199 -19.24 -3.59 4.39
C ALA A 199 -20.11 -4.13 3.23
N GLY A 200 -20.61 -5.37 3.34
CA GLY A 200 -21.34 -6.06 2.27
C GLY A 200 -22.56 -5.29 1.75
N ALA A 201 -23.34 -4.69 2.65
CA ALA A 201 -24.50 -3.89 2.26
C ALA A 201 -24.09 -2.65 1.43
N THR A 202 -23.00 -1.98 1.81
CA THR A 202 -22.49 -0.81 1.09
C THR A 202 -21.98 -1.19 -0.30
N MET A 203 -21.19 -2.28 -0.40
CA MET A 203 -20.68 -2.76 -1.69
C MET A 203 -21.82 -3.21 -2.60
N LEU A 204 -22.78 -3.99 -2.07
CA LEU A 204 -23.92 -4.47 -2.84
C LEU A 204 -24.78 -3.31 -3.33
N ASN A 205 -25.11 -2.34 -2.47
CA ASN A 205 -25.88 -1.17 -2.87
C ASN A 205 -25.17 -0.37 -3.97
N ARG A 206 -23.84 -0.20 -3.88
CA ARG A 206 -23.06 0.50 -4.89
C ARG A 206 -23.14 -0.17 -6.25
N LEU A 207 -22.97 -1.49 -6.30
CA LEU A 207 -22.93 -2.21 -7.56
C LEU A 207 -24.32 -2.56 -8.10
N ALA A 208 -25.24 -2.99 -7.23
CA ALA A 208 -26.57 -3.45 -7.65
C ALA A 208 -27.59 -2.32 -7.79
N ALA A 209 -27.61 -1.35 -6.85
CA ALA A 209 -28.57 -0.27 -6.88
C ALA A 209 -28.04 0.93 -7.68
N ASP A 210 -26.88 1.51 -7.27
CA ASP A 210 -26.38 2.73 -7.89
C ASP A 210 -25.97 2.50 -9.35
N LEU A 211 -25.35 1.35 -9.65
CA LEU A 211 -24.86 0.98 -10.98
C LEU A 211 -25.71 -0.07 -11.68
N GLN A 212 -26.92 -0.35 -11.18
CA GLN A 212 -27.92 -1.23 -11.79
C GLN A 212 -27.40 -2.64 -12.11
N GLY A 213 -26.40 -3.14 -11.37
CA GLY A 213 -25.80 -4.45 -11.56
C GLY A 213 -24.84 -4.55 -12.76
N ILE A 214 -24.71 -3.49 -13.56
CA ILE A 214 -23.84 -3.48 -14.76
C ILE A 214 -22.41 -3.94 -14.49
N PRO A 215 -21.75 -3.58 -13.34
CA PRO A 215 -20.37 -3.98 -13.09
C PRO A 215 -20.15 -5.48 -12.94
N PHE A 216 -21.14 -6.27 -12.53
CA PHE A 216 -20.93 -7.67 -12.17
C PHE A 216 -20.40 -8.49 -13.36
N LYS A 217 -20.93 -8.31 -14.55
CA LYS A 217 -20.44 -9.00 -15.75
C LYS A 217 -19.02 -8.58 -16.14
N TYR A 218 -18.64 -7.32 -15.90
CA TYR A 218 -17.28 -6.81 -16.20
C TYR A 218 -16.25 -7.29 -15.17
N LEU A 219 -16.64 -7.39 -13.92
CA LEU A 219 -15.84 -7.99 -12.87
C LEU A 219 -15.64 -9.49 -13.10
N ALA A 220 -16.69 -10.20 -13.55
CA ALA A 220 -16.61 -11.60 -13.91
C ALA A 220 -15.70 -11.81 -15.13
N ASP A 221 -15.93 -11.12 -16.25
CA ASP A 221 -15.07 -11.16 -17.42
C ASP A 221 -13.59 -10.90 -17.07
N TRP A 222 -13.34 -9.88 -16.29
CA TRP A 222 -11.99 -9.51 -15.85
C TRP A 222 -11.29 -10.62 -15.08
N THR A 223 -11.94 -11.19 -14.06
CA THR A 223 -11.35 -12.27 -13.23
C THR A 223 -11.26 -13.58 -14.01
N ASP A 224 -12.19 -13.88 -14.91
CA ASP A 224 -12.16 -15.08 -15.75
C ASP A 224 -11.00 -15.04 -16.75
N ARG A 225 -10.75 -13.90 -17.38
CA ARG A 225 -9.60 -13.71 -18.29
C ARG A 225 -8.27 -13.85 -17.53
N ILE A 226 -8.16 -13.26 -16.35
CA ILE A 226 -6.97 -13.42 -15.50
C ILE A 226 -6.78 -14.88 -15.09
N ALA A 227 -7.83 -15.58 -14.68
CA ALA A 227 -7.79 -16.99 -14.34
C ALA A 227 -7.42 -17.88 -15.54
N ALA A 228 -7.78 -17.45 -16.76
CA ALA A 228 -7.39 -18.10 -18.00
C ALA A 228 -5.94 -17.78 -18.43
N GLY A 229 -5.20 -16.97 -17.67
CA GLY A 229 -3.80 -16.64 -17.90
C GLY A 229 -3.55 -15.35 -18.68
N GLU A 230 -4.57 -14.50 -18.86
CA GLU A 230 -4.34 -13.18 -19.45
C GLU A 230 -3.55 -12.30 -18.51
N LEU A 231 -2.56 -11.61 -19.06
CA LEU A 231 -1.61 -10.77 -18.32
C LEU A 231 -1.75 -9.30 -18.71
N PRO A 232 -1.35 -8.36 -17.83
CA PRO A 232 -1.24 -6.96 -18.20
C PRO A 232 -0.35 -6.77 -19.43
N THR A 233 -0.80 -6.00 -20.39
CA THR A 233 -0.06 -5.71 -21.63
C THR A 233 1.06 -4.69 -21.41
N PHE A 234 0.94 -3.89 -20.37
CA PHE A 234 1.94 -2.92 -19.98
C PHE A 234 2.91 -3.55 -18.97
N VAL A 235 4.18 -3.63 -19.34
CA VAL A 235 5.27 -4.03 -18.44
C VAL A 235 5.82 -2.75 -17.82
N PRO A 236 5.78 -2.58 -16.51
CA PRO A 236 6.33 -1.39 -15.87
C PRO A 236 7.85 -1.31 -16.07
N ASP A 237 8.34 -0.09 -16.28
CA ASP A 237 9.78 0.15 -16.29
C ASP A 237 10.36 0.03 -14.87
N ARG A 238 11.58 -0.48 -14.76
CA ARG A 238 12.32 -0.47 -13.49
C ARG A 238 12.61 0.97 -13.08
N PRO A 239 12.71 1.27 -11.77
CA PRO A 239 13.09 2.59 -11.27
C PRO A 239 14.35 3.13 -11.93
N GLN A 240 14.34 4.40 -12.32
CA GLN A 240 15.44 5.07 -13.02
C GLN A 240 15.73 6.47 -12.43
N GLY A 241 16.96 6.92 -12.60
CA GLY A 241 17.36 8.27 -12.19
C GLY A 241 17.07 8.52 -10.70
N LEU A 242 16.32 9.60 -10.40
CA LEU A 242 15.98 9.98 -9.02
C LEU A 242 15.12 8.97 -8.28
N GLU A 243 14.36 8.13 -8.98
CA GLU A 243 13.53 7.07 -8.37
C GLU A 243 14.40 6.06 -7.60
N ARG A 244 15.65 5.89 -7.99
CA ARG A 244 16.61 5.00 -7.32
C ARG A 244 17.13 5.55 -5.99
N ASN A 245 16.89 6.82 -5.70
CA ASN A 245 17.29 7.45 -4.44
C ASN A 245 16.18 7.39 -3.38
N VAL A 246 15.07 6.71 -3.67
CA VAL A 246 13.97 6.58 -2.72
C VAL A 246 14.28 5.48 -1.73
N VAL A 247 14.18 5.81 -0.45
CA VAL A 247 14.16 4.87 0.67
C VAL A 247 12.74 4.84 1.22
N ALA A 248 12.10 3.67 1.20
CA ALA A 248 10.78 3.49 1.77
C ALA A 248 10.87 2.71 3.08
N THR A 249 10.19 3.17 4.12
CA THR A 249 10.02 2.42 5.38
C THR A 249 8.56 2.02 5.49
N VAL A 250 8.32 0.75 5.73
CA VAL A 250 7.00 0.16 5.92
C VAL A 250 6.90 -0.34 7.35
N ARG A 251 5.81 -0.03 8.02
CA ARG A 251 5.46 -0.58 9.33
C ARG A 251 4.05 -1.10 9.31
N ASP A 252 3.84 -2.27 9.91
CA ASP A 252 2.52 -2.80 10.17
C ASP A 252 2.27 -2.70 11.67
N TRP A 253 1.29 -1.91 12.07
CA TRP A 253 1.05 -1.49 13.44
C TRP A 253 -0.44 -1.47 13.80
N ALA A 254 -0.74 -1.32 15.07
CA ALA A 254 -2.09 -1.44 15.63
C ALA A 254 -2.63 -2.88 15.58
N SER A 255 -3.90 -3.09 15.23
CA SER A 255 -4.56 -4.38 15.20
C SER A 255 -4.82 -4.83 13.77
N PRO A 256 -4.70 -6.13 13.45
CA PRO A 256 -5.08 -6.66 12.13
C PRO A 256 -6.53 -6.38 11.72
N ARG A 257 -7.38 -6.03 12.68
CA ARG A 257 -8.79 -5.65 12.46
C ARG A 257 -8.99 -4.16 12.36
N ALA A 258 -7.98 -3.34 12.68
CA ALA A 258 -8.04 -1.90 12.61
C ALA A 258 -7.86 -1.41 11.17
N TYR A 259 -8.90 -0.84 10.60
CA TYR A 259 -8.82 -0.15 9.32
C TYR A 259 -8.45 1.31 9.56
N MET A 260 -7.21 1.66 9.28
CA MET A 260 -6.71 3.01 9.46
C MET A 260 -7.19 3.90 8.31
N HIS A 261 -8.20 4.72 8.57
CA HIS A 261 -8.80 5.56 7.56
C HIS A 261 -8.01 6.86 7.33
N ASP A 262 -7.60 7.52 8.42
CA ASP A 262 -6.91 8.81 8.37
C ASP A 262 -5.64 8.74 9.24
N LEU A 263 -4.58 9.41 8.79
CA LEU A 263 -3.32 9.53 9.50
C LEU A 263 -2.91 11.00 9.62
N SER A 264 -2.27 11.35 10.76
CA SER A 264 -1.66 12.65 10.95
C SER A 264 -0.37 12.54 11.74
N SER A 265 0.67 13.23 11.29
CA SER A 265 1.99 13.26 11.94
C SER A 265 2.47 14.67 12.23
N THR A 266 1.83 15.72 11.70
CA THR A 266 2.30 17.11 11.88
C THR A 266 1.18 18.11 11.66
N ASP A 267 1.41 19.38 12.04
CA ASP A 267 0.56 20.49 11.61
C ASP A 267 0.85 20.83 10.14
N ARG A 268 -0.18 20.75 9.30
CA ARG A 268 -0.09 21.04 7.86
C ARG A 268 0.50 22.43 7.55
N ARG A 269 0.29 23.41 8.42
CA ARG A 269 0.77 24.79 8.24
C ARG A 269 2.21 24.98 8.72
N ASN A 270 2.65 24.11 9.65
CA ASN A 270 4.00 24.13 10.21
C ASN A 270 4.52 22.71 10.39
N PRO A 271 5.17 22.13 9.36
CA PRO A 271 5.63 20.74 9.40
C PRO A 271 6.77 20.48 10.40
N THR A 272 7.26 21.51 11.13
CA THR A 272 8.21 21.31 12.24
C THR A 272 7.53 20.93 13.56
N VAL A 273 6.21 21.10 13.64
CA VAL A 273 5.45 20.59 14.78
C VAL A 273 5.42 19.06 14.70
N ASN A 274 5.89 18.41 15.74
CA ASN A 274 5.96 16.95 15.84
C ASN A 274 6.78 16.29 14.70
N ALA A 275 7.86 16.93 14.24
CA ALA A 275 8.62 16.52 13.05
C ALA A 275 9.19 15.09 13.13
N TYR A 276 9.49 14.59 14.32
CA TYR A 276 9.99 13.25 14.61
C TYR A 276 9.19 12.53 15.69
N GLY A 277 7.98 13.00 15.95
CA GLY A 277 7.10 12.42 16.97
C GLY A 277 6.10 11.43 16.40
N ASP A 278 5.14 11.12 17.23
CA ASP A 278 4.15 10.08 16.98
C ASP A 278 3.28 10.32 15.74
N ILE A 279 2.87 9.23 15.13
CA ILE A 279 1.88 9.19 14.05
C ILE A 279 0.54 8.72 14.63
N TYR A 280 -0.49 9.53 14.43
CA TYR A 280 -1.83 9.30 14.97
C TYR A 280 -2.74 8.76 13.89
N GLY A 281 -3.37 7.58 14.13
CA GLY A 281 -4.22 6.90 13.18
C GLY A 281 -5.66 6.83 13.63
N SER A 282 -6.59 7.16 12.75
CA SER A 282 -8.01 7.08 13.02
C SER A 282 -8.60 5.79 12.43
N PRO A 283 -9.09 4.85 13.28
CA PRO A 283 -9.54 3.54 12.83
C PRO A 283 -11.01 3.51 12.38
N GLU A 284 -11.68 4.64 12.30
CA GLU A 284 -13.08 4.79 11.85
C GLU A 284 -14.03 3.77 12.50
N ASN A 285 -14.64 2.91 11.68
CA ASN A 285 -15.60 1.91 12.14
C ASN A 285 -14.98 0.73 12.91
N SER A 286 -13.64 0.56 12.83
CA SER A 286 -13.00 -0.67 13.28
C SER A 286 -13.00 -0.81 14.79
N THR A 287 -12.47 0.18 15.51
CA THR A 287 -12.29 0.12 16.96
C THR A 287 -12.32 1.52 17.57
N ASP A 288 -12.60 1.60 18.88
CA ASP A 288 -12.47 2.83 19.66
C ASP A 288 -11.03 3.00 20.22
N ASN A 289 -10.16 2.02 20.05
CA ASN A 289 -8.74 2.17 20.34
C ASN A 289 -8.08 2.96 19.22
N PHE A 290 -7.79 4.22 19.50
CA PHE A 290 -7.14 5.15 18.58
C PHE A 290 -5.63 4.87 18.56
N PRO A 291 -5.06 4.30 17.50
CA PRO A 291 -3.68 3.86 17.50
C PRO A 291 -2.69 5.00 17.30
N ILE A 292 -1.52 4.85 17.91
CA ILE A 292 -0.42 5.80 17.90
C ILE A 292 0.86 5.03 17.62
N LEU A 293 1.58 5.37 16.56
CA LEU A 293 2.88 4.80 16.22
C LEU A 293 3.99 5.79 16.61
N ASP A 294 4.95 5.33 17.42
CA ASP A 294 6.26 5.99 17.57
C ASP A 294 7.20 5.48 16.46
N PRO A 295 7.48 6.28 15.43
CA PRO A 295 8.30 5.84 14.29
C PRO A 295 9.80 5.80 14.62
N VAL A 296 10.23 6.41 15.72
CA VAL A 296 11.64 6.42 16.16
C VAL A 296 11.97 5.15 16.91
N ASN A 297 11.10 4.75 17.85
CA ASN A 297 11.31 3.55 18.65
C ASN A 297 10.65 2.29 18.06
N ASN A 298 9.92 2.43 16.96
CA ASN A 298 9.16 1.35 16.29
C ASN A 298 8.18 0.63 17.24
N THR A 299 7.50 1.40 18.08
CA THR A 299 6.52 0.92 19.04
C THR A 299 5.14 1.48 18.72
N ASP A 300 4.08 0.75 19.05
CA ASP A 300 2.73 1.27 18.95
C ASP A 300 2.00 1.24 20.28
N THR A 301 1.15 2.23 20.46
CA THR A 301 0.26 2.38 21.60
C THR A 301 -1.13 2.77 21.15
N ALA A 302 -2.07 2.85 22.05
CA ALA A 302 -3.40 3.35 21.74
C ALA A 302 -4.03 4.02 22.95
N PHE A 303 -4.93 4.96 22.71
CA PHE A 303 -5.85 5.42 23.74
C PHE A 303 -7.29 5.08 23.36
N LEU A 304 -8.15 4.91 24.35
CA LEU A 304 -9.56 4.64 24.14
C LEU A 304 -10.34 5.94 23.88
N ALA A 305 -10.85 6.09 22.66
CA ALA A 305 -11.76 7.17 22.32
C ALA A 305 -13.16 6.86 22.89
N THR A 306 -13.51 7.48 24.01
CA THR A 306 -14.77 7.18 24.70
C THR A 306 -15.94 7.99 24.17
N VAL A 307 -17.12 7.39 24.17
CA VAL A 307 -18.40 8.09 23.97
C VAL A 307 -18.97 8.53 25.31
N MET A 308 -19.76 9.61 25.30
CA MET A 308 -20.41 10.11 26.51
C MET A 308 -21.77 9.44 26.77
N ASP A 309 -22.34 8.80 25.79
CA ASP A 309 -23.65 8.14 25.85
C ASP A 309 -23.48 6.68 25.44
N GLU A 310 -23.69 5.77 26.36
CA GLU A 310 -23.61 4.32 26.15
C GLU A 310 -24.53 3.81 25.03
N ASN A 311 -25.62 4.54 24.75
CA ASN A 311 -26.54 4.22 23.65
C ASN A 311 -26.07 4.74 22.29
N THR A 312 -24.84 5.27 22.19
CA THR A 312 -24.25 5.64 20.90
C THR A 312 -24.16 4.40 20.02
N PRO A 313 -24.72 4.42 18.79
CA PRO A 313 -24.72 3.27 17.91
C PRO A 313 -23.29 2.78 17.63
N SER A 314 -23.08 1.48 17.72
CA SER A 314 -21.83 0.82 17.39
C SER A 314 -21.79 0.41 15.91
N ALA A 315 -20.63 0.47 15.28
CA ALA A 315 -20.41 -0.20 14.00
C ALA A 315 -20.65 -1.73 14.11
N GLY A 316 -20.48 -2.29 15.31
CA GLY A 316 -20.82 -3.68 15.61
C GLY A 316 -22.30 -4.03 15.54
N ASP A 317 -23.20 -3.03 15.54
CA ASP A 317 -24.64 -3.26 15.35
C ASP A 317 -24.97 -3.62 13.89
N VAL A 318 -24.09 -3.31 12.96
CA VAL A 318 -24.25 -3.64 11.54
C VAL A 318 -23.86 -5.10 11.34
N ALA A 319 -24.86 -5.95 11.04
CA ALA A 319 -24.61 -7.34 10.71
C ALA A 319 -24.03 -7.49 9.29
N ALA A 320 -23.17 -8.49 9.10
CA ALA A 320 -22.75 -8.88 7.76
C ALA A 320 -23.95 -9.39 6.94
N VAL A 321 -24.01 -9.00 5.67
CA VAL A 321 -25.04 -9.53 4.74
C VAL A 321 -24.78 -11.02 4.51
N GLN A 322 -23.51 -11.37 4.34
CA GLN A 322 -23.01 -12.74 4.23
C GLN A 322 -21.66 -12.86 4.96
N PRO A 323 -21.26 -14.06 5.40
CA PRO A 323 -19.96 -14.27 6.02
C PRO A 323 -18.80 -13.81 5.14
N SER A 324 -17.77 -13.21 5.75
CA SER A 324 -16.49 -12.94 5.10
C SER A 324 -15.71 -14.25 4.89
N VAL A 325 -14.94 -14.33 3.81
CA VAL A 325 -14.04 -15.49 3.58
C VAL A 325 -12.85 -15.52 4.56
N PHE A 326 -12.54 -14.37 5.21
CA PHE A 326 -11.44 -14.23 6.16
C PHE A 326 -11.91 -14.27 7.62
N TRP A 327 -12.99 -13.57 7.94
CA TRP A 327 -13.49 -13.34 9.30
C TRP A 327 -14.75 -14.14 9.63
N GLY A 328 -15.28 -14.90 8.66
CA GLY A 328 -16.54 -15.61 8.85
C GLY A 328 -17.69 -14.65 9.19
N THR A 329 -18.39 -14.96 10.25
CA THR A 329 -19.51 -14.15 10.78
C THR A 329 -19.06 -13.13 11.84
N ASP A 330 -17.77 -13.08 12.17
CA ASP A 330 -17.25 -12.17 13.18
C ASP A 330 -17.51 -10.72 12.79
N ARG A 331 -17.94 -9.95 13.78
CA ARG A 331 -18.06 -8.49 13.64
C ARG A 331 -16.70 -7.87 13.97
N ILE A 332 -15.95 -7.52 12.93
CA ILE A 332 -14.62 -6.92 13.08
C ILE A 332 -14.69 -5.42 13.30
N TRP A 333 -15.77 -4.76 12.90
CA TRP A 333 -16.03 -3.35 13.15
C TRP A 333 -16.93 -3.21 14.36
N THR A 334 -16.41 -2.57 15.41
CA THR A 334 -17.08 -2.47 16.72
C THR A 334 -17.09 -1.06 17.29
N SER A 335 -16.50 -0.08 16.61
CA SER A 335 -16.39 1.29 17.12
C SER A 335 -17.73 1.94 17.38
N GLN A 336 -17.87 2.60 18.53
CA GLN A 336 -18.93 3.54 18.84
C GLN A 336 -18.52 4.98 18.51
N ALA A 337 -17.26 5.36 18.82
CA ALA A 337 -16.74 6.70 18.63
C ALA A 337 -16.59 7.08 17.16
N ASN A 338 -16.30 6.11 16.29
CA ASN A 338 -16.12 6.33 14.85
C ASN A 338 -15.25 7.56 14.58
N THR A 339 -13.99 7.47 15.01
CA THR A 339 -13.04 8.58 14.95
C THR A 339 -12.61 8.86 13.52
N HIS A 340 -12.39 10.16 13.21
CA HIS A 340 -11.94 10.64 11.90
C HIS A 340 -11.04 11.86 12.01
N ASN A 341 -10.29 12.13 10.95
CA ASN A 341 -9.57 13.36 10.69
C ASN A 341 -8.70 13.83 11.87
N PRO A 342 -7.71 13.03 12.32
CA PRO A 342 -6.75 13.51 13.28
C PRO A 342 -5.95 14.69 12.69
N MET A 343 -5.76 15.72 13.47
CA MET A 343 -5.02 16.93 13.08
C MET A 343 -4.19 17.40 14.26
N LEU A 344 -2.96 17.83 13.99
CA LEU A 344 -2.17 18.53 15.00
C LEU A 344 -2.36 20.04 14.88
N ASP A 345 -2.46 20.72 16.02
CA ASP A 345 -2.39 22.17 16.08
C ASP A 345 -0.94 22.66 16.28
N GLN A 346 -0.75 23.98 16.29
CA GLN A 346 0.56 24.59 16.48
C GLN A 346 1.22 24.30 17.85
N ASP A 347 0.45 23.86 18.83
CA ASP A 347 0.90 23.53 20.17
C ASP A 347 1.17 22.01 20.35
N GLY A 348 1.05 21.25 19.24
CA GLY A 348 1.25 19.78 19.23
C GLY A 348 0.09 18.99 19.82
N ARG A 349 -1.10 19.61 19.99
CA ARG A 349 -2.30 18.87 20.41
C ARG A 349 -2.91 18.17 19.24
N VAL A 350 -3.42 16.95 19.47
CA VAL A 350 -4.13 16.17 18.45
C VAL A 350 -5.63 16.38 18.61
N TRP A 351 -6.24 16.89 17.55
CA TRP A 351 -7.67 17.05 17.40
C TRP A 351 -8.19 15.97 16.48
N TYR A 352 -9.32 15.37 16.81
CA TYR A 352 -10.00 14.41 15.96
C TYR A 352 -11.50 14.57 16.06
N THR A 353 -12.23 14.18 15.04
CA THR A 353 -13.70 14.15 15.08
C THR A 353 -14.14 12.78 15.57
N ALA A 354 -15.19 12.77 16.40
CA ALA A 354 -15.74 11.53 16.93
C ALA A 354 -17.25 11.64 17.11
N ARG A 355 -17.92 10.51 17.10
CA ARG A 355 -19.28 10.38 17.56
C ARG A 355 -19.24 10.30 19.08
N VAL A 356 -19.93 11.22 19.76
CA VAL A 356 -19.86 11.30 21.24
C VAL A 356 -21.16 10.88 21.93
N ARG A 357 -22.26 10.77 21.17
CA ARG A 357 -23.56 10.40 21.73
C ARG A 357 -24.49 9.77 20.69
N ALA A 358 -25.54 9.13 21.18
CA ALA A 358 -26.61 8.61 20.34
C ALA A 358 -27.22 9.70 19.43
N PRO A 359 -27.83 9.32 18.29
CA PRO A 359 -28.43 10.28 17.37
C PRO A 359 -29.70 10.99 17.94
N ASN A 360 -29.94 10.85 19.22
CA ASN A 360 -31.00 11.54 19.92
C ASN A 360 -30.55 12.96 20.26
N THR A 361 -31.36 13.94 19.89
CA THR A 361 -31.07 15.29 20.31
C THR A 361 -31.50 15.48 21.77
N PRO A 362 -30.56 15.71 22.71
CA PRO A 362 -30.93 16.01 24.10
C PRO A 362 -31.86 17.20 24.17
N ALA A 363 -32.79 17.20 25.14
CA ALA A 363 -33.77 18.25 25.28
C ALA A 363 -33.15 19.67 25.39
N PHE A 364 -31.95 19.76 25.99
CA PHE A 364 -31.28 21.05 26.13
C PHE A 364 -30.70 21.59 24.82
N CYS A 365 -30.54 20.75 23.77
CA CYS A 365 -30.09 21.15 22.43
C CYS A 365 -31.23 21.42 21.46
N GLN A 366 -32.48 21.11 21.85
CA GLN A 366 -33.64 21.23 20.96
C GLN A 366 -34.12 22.68 20.85
N GLU A 367 -34.73 23.00 19.71
CA GLU A 367 -35.41 24.27 19.48
C GLU A 367 -36.40 24.56 20.59
N GLY A 368 -36.35 25.79 21.14
CA GLY A 368 -37.17 26.23 22.26
C GLY A 368 -36.57 25.96 23.65
N SER A 369 -35.37 25.42 23.74
CA SER A 369 -34.61 25.33 24.99
C SER A 369 -33.91 26.65 25.30
N ASP A 370 -33.83 27.00 26.57
CA ASP A 370 -33.11 28.18 27.07
C ASP A 370 -31.58 27.93 27.17
N HIS A 371 -31.11 26.71 26.86
CA HIS A 371 -29.70 26.39 26.94
C HIS A 371 -28.91 27.11 25.83
N PRO A 372 -27.71 27.67 26.12
CA PRO A 372 -26.92 28.40 25.14
C PRO A 372 -26.66 27.64 23.85
N SER A 373 -26.47 26.33 23.93
CA SER A 373 -26.28 25.45 22.75
C SER A 373 -27.48 25.49 21.80
N ALA A 374 -28.72 25.48 22.34
CA ALA A 374 -29.91 25.51 21.53
C ALA A 374 -30.16 26.88 20.94
N GLN A 375 -29.71 27.95 21.61
CA GLN A 375 -29.82 29.30 21.09
C GLN A 375 -28.82 29.57 19.97
N ALA A 376 -27.60 29.04 20.08
CA ALA A 376 -26.58 29.17 19.06
C ALA A 376 -26.84 28.26 17.83
N PHE A 377 -27.25 27.02 18.07
CA PHE A 377 -27.48 25.99 17.05
C PHE A 377 -28.68 25.13 17.39
N PRO A 378 -29.91 25.63 17.20
CA PRO A 378 -31.10 24.87 17.53
C PRO A 378 -31.23 23.63 16.65
N THR A 379 -31.51 22.50 17.27
CA THR A 379 -31.76 21.24 16.56
C THR A 379 -33.27 20.98 16.48
N ALA A 380 -33.73 20.44 15.35
CA ALA A 380 -35.15 20.15 15.18
C ALA A 380 -35.62 19.07 16.17
N ARG A 381 -36.83 19.20 16.67
CA ARG A 381 -37.49 18.27 17.61
C ARG A 381 -37.60 16.84 17.09
N THR A 382 -37.61 16.64 15.78
CA THR A 382 -37.85 15.36 15.10
C THR A 382 -36.88 15.20 13.92
N GLY A 383 -35.67 15.71 14.00
CA GLY A 383 -34.72 15.67 12.90
C GLY A 383 -33.75 14.49 12.96
N ARG A 384 -33.32 14.02 11.80
CA ARG A 384 -32.07 13.26 11.70
C ARG A 384 -30.97 14.18 12.17
N ASN A 385 -30.39 13.86 13.31
CA ASN A 385 -29.30 14.64 13.84
C ASN A 385 -28.10 14.51 12.94
N LEU A 386 -27.67 15.62 12.40
CA LEU A 386 -26.26 15.83 12.20
C LEU A 386 -25.68 15.81 13.62
N ALA A 387 -25.04 14.70 13.99
CA ALA A 387 -24.27 14.65 15.21
C ALA A 387 -23.33 15.84 15.18
N LEU A 388 -23.40 16.71 16.18
CA LEU A 388 -22.37 17.71 16.39
C LEU A 388 -21.09 16.91 16.56
N ARG A 389 -20.22 17.01 15.60
CA ARG A 389 -18.89 16.44 15.62
C ARG A 389 -18.01 17.49 16.27
N ASP A 390 -17.71 17.31 17.53
CA ASP A 390 -16.65 18.04 18.24
C ASP A 390 -15.37 17.24 18.19
#